data_8c497a7344bda5e9661b005adfca4b1b
#
_entry.id   8c497a7344bda5e9661b005adfca4b1b
#
_cell.length_a   1.000
_cell.length_b   1.000
_cell.length_c   1.000
_cell.angle_alpha   90.00
_cell.angle_beta   90.00
_cell.angle_gamma   90.00
#
_symmetry.space_group_name_H-M   'P 1'
#
loop_
_entity.id
_entity.type
_entity.pdbx_description
1 polymer ?
#
loop_
_entity_poly.entity_id
_entity_poly.type
_entity_poly.pdbx_seq_one_letter_code
_entity_poly.pdbx_strand_id
1 'polypeptide(L)'
;EKQVVSMIGPNGAGKTTVFNCQTGFYQPTDGVILLNDEPIQNLPGHKIARKGVVRTFQNVRLFKEMTAVENLLVAQHRHLNTNFLSGLFSTPGFKRSERTAMEFAAHWLEQVNLTEFANRPAGTLAYGQQRRLEIARCMMTRPRILMLDEPAAGLNPRETEDLKALIGMLRDKHDVTVLLIEHDMKLVMSISDHIYVINQGTPLANGTPEQIRNNPDVIKAYLGEA
;
A
#
# COMPACT_ATOMS: atom_id res chain seq x y z
N GLU A 1 12.02 -4.61 -8.96
CA GLU A 1 11.34 -3.31 -9.13
C GLU A 1 10.19 -3.47 -10.14
N LYS A 2 9.13 -2.67 -10.00
CA LYS A 2 7.96 -2.68 -10.90
C LYS A 2 7.29 -4.05 -11.00
N GLN A 3 7.06 -4.68 -9.88
CA GLN A 3 6.44 -6.00 -9.76
C GLN A 3 5.38 -5.99 -8.67
N VAL A 4 4.44 -6.91 -8.76
CA VAL A 4 3.55 -7.28 -7.66
C VAL A 4 4.12 -8.53 -7.00
N VAL A 5 4.57 -8.37 -5.76
CA VAL A 5 5.12 -9.46 -4.96
C VAL A 5 4.15 -9.75 -3.82
N SER A 6 3.69 -10.98 -3.72
CA SER A 6 2.78 -11.37 -2.63
C SER A 6 3.50 -12.18 -1.57
N MET A 7 3.10 -11.95 -0.32
CA MET A 7 3.49 -12.77 0.82
C MET A 7 2.25 -13.47 1.36
N ILE A 8 2.25 -14.79 1.31
CA ILE A 8 1.13 -15.63 1.74
C ILE A 8 1.56 -16.60 2.85
N GLY A 9 0.61 -17.23 3.50
CA GLY A 9 0.84 -18.22 4.54
C GLY A 9 -0.37 -18.34 5.46
N PRO A 10 -0.47 -19.40 6.27
CA PRO A 10 -1.54 -19.59 7.24
C PRO A 10 -1.68 -18.42 8.22
N ASN A 11 -2.81 -18.37 8.92
CA ASN A 11 -2.99 -17.39 10.00
C ASN A 11 -1.93 -17.64 11.09
N GLY A 12 -1.34 -16.55 11.60
CA GLY A 12 -0.25 -16.65 12.57
C GLY A 12 1.13 -16.96 11.99
N ALA A 13 1.28 -17.14 10.67
CA ALA A 13 2.57 -17.42 10.04
C ALA A 13 3.63 -16.31 10.16
N GLY A 14 3.26 -15.10 10.62
CA GLY A 14 4.19 -13.98 10.82
C GLY A 14 4.20 -12.94 9.70
N LYS A 15 3.31 -13.00 8.73
CA LYS A 15 3.23 -12.05 7.59
C LYS A 15 3.23 -10.58 8.03
N THR A 16 2.30 -10.22 8.90
CA THR A 16 2.17 -8.85 9.43
C THR A 16 3.39 -8.44 10.25
N THR A 17 4.05 -9.39 10.94
CA THR A 17 5.31 -9.13 11.67
C THR A 17 6.42 -8.72 10.71
N VAL A 18 6.57 -9.41 9.59
CA VAL A 18 7.53 -9.03 8.53
C VAL A 18 7.25 -7.61 8.02
N PHE A 19 5.99 -7.29 7.71
CA PHE A 19 5.59 -5.94 7.29
C PHE A 19 5.89 -4.90 8.37
N ASN A 20 5.66 -5.22 9.64
CA ASN A 20 5.96 -4.32 10.76
C ASN A 20 7.46 -4.03 10.87
N CYS A 21 8.32 -5.04 10.66
CA CYS A 21 9.77 -4.84 10.65
C CYS A 21 10.21 -4.00 9.43
N GLN A 22 9.68 -4.28 8.25
CA GLN A 22 10.01 -3.55 7.01
C GLN A 22 9.58 -2.08 7.05
N THR A 23 8.57 -1.74 7.85
CA THR A 23 8.04 -0.38 7.96
C THR A 23 8.47 0.35 9.24
N GLY A 24 9.33 -0.27 10.06
CA GLY A 24 9.89 0.33 11.27
C GLY A 24 8.91 0.47 12.44
N PHE A 25 7.81 -0.32 12.43
CA PHE A 25 6.93 -0.49 13.59
C PHE A 25 7.56 -1.40 14.64
N TYR A 26 8.28 -2.44 14.18
CA TYR A 26 9.07 -3.32 15.03
C TYR A 26 10.52 -3.28 14.58
N GLN A 27 11.44 -3.35 15.53
CA GLN A 27 12.85 -3.59 15.26
C GLN A 27 13.10 -5.10 15.30
N PRO A 28 13.70 -5.70 14.26
CA PRO A 28 14.09 -7.10 14.33
C PRO A 28 15.15 -7.30 15.40
N THR A 29 15.09 -8.41 16.12
CA THR A 29 16.08 -8.77 17.15
C THR A 29 17.43 -9.06 16.50
N ASP A 30 17.41 -9.64 15.32
CA ASP A 30 18.59 -9.99 14.55
C ASP A 30 18.28 -9.88 13.02
N GLY A 31 19.33 -9.83 12.20
CA GLY A 31 19.21 -9.73 10.76
C GLY A 31 19.23 -8.30 10.21
N VAL A 32 19.25 -8.20 8.89
CA VAL A 32 19.37 -6.93 8.16
C VAL A 32 18.22 -6.83 7.14
N ILE A 33 17.60 -5.65 7.08
CA ILE A 33 16.63 -5.30 6.05
C ILE A 33 17.27 -4.25 5.16
N LEU A 34 17.46 -4.58 3.89
CA LEU A 34 18.06 -3.69 2.90
C LEU A 34 17.02 -3.07 1.98
N LEU A 35 17.13 -1.79 1.73
CA LEU A 35 16.41 -1.06 0.69
C LEU A 35 17.43 -0.40 -0.22
N ASN A 36 17.57 -0.89 -1.46
CA ASN A 36 18.61 -0.47 -2.41
C ASN A 36 20.02 -0.48 -1.77
N ASP A 37 20.38 -1.63 -1.18
CA ASP A 37 21.65 -1.88 -0.48
C ASP A 37 21.89 -1.02 0.79
N GLU A 38 20.94 -0.20 1.17
CA GLU A 38 20.99 0.57 2.42
C GLU A 38 20.23 -0.12 3.56
N PRO A 39 20.84 -0.31 4.73
CA PRO A 39 20.17 -0.91 5.88
C PRO A 39 19.11 0.02 6.45
N ILE A 40 17.89 -0.50 6.64
CA ILE A 40 16.74 0.28 7.13
C ILE A 40 16.14 -0.24 8.45
N GLN A 41 16.55 -1.40 8.94
CA GLN A 41 15.96 -2.07 10.11
C GLN A 41 15.98 -1.22 11.40
N ASN A 42 16.92 -0.29 11.54
CA ASN A 42 17.03 0.61 12.70
C ASN A 42 16.42 1.99 12.45
N LEU A 43 15.79 2.21 11.30
CA LEU A 43 15.19 3.50 10.99
C LEU A 43 13.76 3.55 11.51
N PRO A 44 13.34 4.69 12.11
CA PRO A 44 11.95 4.88 12.46
C PRO A 44 11.07 4.98 11.19
N GLY A 45 9.82 4.55 11.29
CA GLY A 45 8.91 4.42 10.14
C GLY A 45 8.79 5.67 9.27
N HIS A 46 8.81 6.88 9.86
CA HIS A 46 8.77 8.12 9.08
C HIS A 46 10.00 8.33 8.18
N LYS A 47 11.18 7.81 8.57
CA LYS A 47 12.39 7.83 7.72
C LYS A 47 12.30 6.79 6.61
N ILE A 48 11.75 5.61 6.90
CA ILE A 48 11.49 4.56 5.90
C ILE A 48 10.46 5.06 4.87
N ALA A 49 9.37 5.70 5.32
CA ALA A 49 8.39 6.34 4.43
C ALA A 49 9.04 7.43 3.55
N ARG A 50 10.01 8.18 4.09
CA ARG A 50 10.80 9.16 3.32
C ARG A 50 11.68 8.53 2.25
N LYS A 51 12.08 7.28 2.40
CA LYS A 51 12.83 6.52 1.38
C LYS A 51 11.90 5.92 0.32
N GLY A 52 10.58 6.14 0.41
CA GLY A 52 9.59 5.72 -0.58
C GLY A 52 8.92 4.38 -0.29
N VAL A 53 9.01 3.86 0.93
CA VAL A 53 8.25 2.67 1.37
C VAL A 53 7.02 3.12 2.14
N VAL A 54 5.83 2.91 1.58
CA VAL A 54 4.57 3.35 2.18
C VAL A 54 3.63 2.15 2.34
N ARG A 55 2.85 2.14 3.41
CA ARG A 55 1.95 1.02 3.75
C ARG A 55 0.53 1.50 3.98
N THR A 56 -0.44 0.72 3.50
CA THR A 56 -1.81 0.74 4.03
C THR A 56 -1.90 -0.14 5.28
N PHE A 57 -3.00 -0.04 5.99
CA PHE A 57 -3.26 -0.89 7.16
C PHE A 57 -4.47 -1.78 6.90
N GLN A 58 -4.57 -2.89 7.63
CA GLN A 58 -5.71 -3.80 7.54
C GLN A 58 -7.05 -3.05 7.72
N ASN A 59 -7.14 -2.17 8.71
CA ASN A 59 -8.26 -1.26 8.85
C ASN A 59 -7.98 0.05 8.14
N VAL A 60 -8.92 0.50 7.31
CA VAL A 60 -8.82 1.77 6.58
C VAL A 60 -8.62 2.95 7.54
N ARG A 61 -7.51 3.67 7.36
CA ARG A 61 -7.13 4.81 8.21
C ARG A 61 -7.30 6.12 7.45
N LEU A 62 -8.53 6.56 7.30
CA LEU A 62 -8.87 7.87 6.74
C LEU A 62 -9.29 8.84 7.85
N PHE A 63 -9.11 10.12 7.59
CA PHE A 63 -9.72 11.20 8.38
C PHE A 63 -11.19 11.30 7.97
N LYS A 64 -12.08 10.64 8.72
CA LYS A 64 -13.48 10.40 8.34
C LYS A 64 -14.28 11.68 8.15
N GLU A 65 -14.00 12.71 8.94
CA GLU A 65 -14.67 14.01 8.90
C GLU A 65 -14.16 14.92 7.77
N MET A 66 -12.96 14.63 7.25
CA MET A 66 -12.40 15.34 6.11
C MET A 66 -12.95 14.78 4.81
N THR A 67 -13.07 15.63 3.80
CA THR A 67 -13.45 15.23 2.45
C THR A 67 -12.40 14.31 1.81
N ALA A 68 -12.79 13.62 0.72
CA ALA A 68 -11.86 12.76 0.00
C ALA A 68 -10.65 13.54 -0.51
N VAL A 69 -10.84 14.73 -1.08
CA VAL A 69 -9.72 15.58 -1.56
C VAL A 69 -8.83 16.05 -0.40
N GLU A 70 -9.39 16.44 0.73
CA GLU A 70 -8.60 16.86 1.91
C GLU A 70 -7.75 15.72 2.46
N ASN A 71 -8.28 14.47 2.49
CA ASN A 71 -7.50 13.29 2.84
C ASN A 71 -6.26 13.11 1.96
N LEU A 72 -6.35 13.41 0.67
CA LEU A 72 -5.23 13.37 -0.25
C LEU A 72 -4.23 14.50 0.00
N LEU A 73 -4.73 15.72 0.20
CA LEU A 73 -3.88 16.90 0.44
C LEU A 73 -3.06 16.80 1.73
N VAL A 74 -3.61 16.19 2.79
CA VAL A 74 -2.86 15.94 4.04
C VAL A 74 -1.59 15.12 3.77
N ALA A 75 -1.64 14.12 2.87
CA ALA A 75 -0.49 13.31 2.52
C ALA A 75 0.60 14.07 1.74
N GLN A 76 0.23 15.16 1.08
CA GLN A 76 1.14 16.05 0.35
C GLN A 76 1.93 17.01 1.26
N HIS A 77 1.58 17.13 2.52
CA HIS A 77 2.20 18.11 3.44
C HIS A 77 3.74 18.07 3.40
N ARG A 78 4.31 16.89 3.16
CA ARG A 78 5.77 16.70 3.02
C ARG A 78 6.37 17.41 1.80
N HIS A 79 5.61 17.58 0.73
CA HIS A 79 6.05 18.17 -0.53
C HIS A 79 5.63 19.64 -0.70
N LEU A 80 4.77 20.12 0.19
CA LEU A 80 4.36 21.51 0.23
C LEU A 80 5.44 22.36 0.87
N ASN A 81 5.59 23.58 0.37
CA ASN A 81 6.45 24.57 1.02
C ASN A 81 5.74 25.08 2.29
N THR A 82 6.01 24.41 3.43
CA THR A 82 5.37 24.67 4.72
C THR A 82 6.00 25.82 5.50
N ASN A 83 6.71 26.74 4.83
CA ASN A 83 7.24 27.92 5.50
C ASN A 83 6.05 28.78 5.97
N PHE A 84 5.84 28.84 7.29
CA PHE A 84 4.73 29.53 7.94
C PHE A 84 4.56 30.96 7.42
N LEU A 85 5.66 31.69 7.22
CA LEU A 85 5.65 33.04 6.68
C LEU A 85 5.16 33.12 5.24
N SER A 86 5.52 32.11 4.39
CA SER A 86 5.06 32.08 3.00
C SER A 86 3.57 31.78 2.88
N GLY A 87 3.03 30.98 3.81
CA GLY A 87 1.59 30.73 3.93
C GLY A 87 0.82 31.95 4.39
N LEU A 88 1.31 32.63 5.45
CA LEU A 88 0.67 33.83 6.02
C LEU A 88 0.55 34.96 4.98
N PHE A 89 1.56 35.14 4.15
CA PHE A 89 1.57 36.18 3.11
C PHE A 89 1.05 35.74 1.74
N SER A 90 0.50 34.49 1.64
CA SER A 90 -0.04 33.94 0.39
C SER A 90 0.86 34.19 -0.83
N THR A 91 2.15 33.95 -0.67
CA THR A 91 3.16 34.24 -1.70
C THR A 91 2.84 33.52 -3.04
N PRO A 92 3.27 34.04 -4.21
CA PRO A 92 3.06 33.38 -5.49
C PRO A 92 3.59 31.92 -5.51
N GLY A 93 4.70 31.64 -4.83
CA GLY A 93 5.26 30.30 -4.67
C GLY A 93 4.36 29.37 -3.87
N PHE A 94 3.75 29.87 -2.79
CA PHE A 94 2.79 29.10 -1.99
C PHE A 94 1.54 28.75 -2.82
N LYS A 95 0.93 29.73 -3.49
CA LYS A 95 -0.25 29.50 -4.37
C LYS A 95 0.05 28.50 -5.49
N ARG A 96 1.25 28.55 -6.07
CA ARG A 96 1.66 27.58 -7.08
C ARG A 96 1.79 26.17 -6.48
N SER A 97 2.36 26.03 -5.32
CA SER A 97 2.49 24.76 -4.61
C SER A 97 1.12 24.15 -4.27
N GLU A 98 0.18 24.96 -3.77
CA GLU A 98 -1.20 24.53 -3.50
C GLU A 98 -1.92 24.07 -4.77
N ARG A 99 -1.78 24.83 -5.89
CA ARG A 99 -2.36 24.44 -7.17
C ARG A 99 -1.83 23.09 -7.62
N THR A 100 -0.52 22.88 -7.60
CA THR A 100 0.11 21.62 -8.01
C THR A 100 -0.36 20.46 -7.11
N ALA A 101 -0.52 20.69 -5.80
CA ALA A 101 -1.04 19.68 -4.89
C ALA A 101 -2.50 19.32 -5.21
N MET A 102 -3.33 20.32 -5.53
CA MET A 102 -4.73 20.12 -5.90
C MET A 102 -4.85 19.38 -7.24
N GLU A 103 -4.06 19.75 -8.25
CA GLU A 103 -4.01 19.05 -9.55
C GLU A 103 -3.60 17.59 -9.38
N PHE A 104 -2.63 17.31 -8.50
CA PHE A 104 -2.18 15.95 -8.23
C PHE A 104 -3.23 15.15 -7.43
N ALA A 105 -3.95 15.78 -6.50
CA ALA A 105 -5.07 15.15 -5.79
C ALA A 105 -6.22 14.84 -6.75
N ALA A 106 -6.58 15.76 -7.66
CA ALA A 106 -7.59 15.54 -8.67
C ALA A 106 -7.23 14.36 -9.59
N HIS A 107 -5.97 14.30 -10.04
CA HIS A 107 -5.46 13.18 -10.82
C HIS A 107 -5.65 11.84 -10.08
N TRP A 108 -5.27 11.75 -8.79
CA TRP A 108 -5.45 10.49 -8.05
C TRP A 108 -6.91 10.15 -7.77
N LEU A 109 -7.79 11.14 -7.56
CA LEU A 109 -9.23 10.89 -7.46
C LEU A 109 -9.79 10.30 -8.76
N GLU A 110 -9.31 10.77 -9.92
CA GLU A 110 -9.67 10.23 -11.23
C GLU A 110 -9.16 8.78 -11.38
N GLN A 111 -7.88 8.51 -11.07
CA GLN A 111 -7.29 7.17 -11.19
C GLN A 111 -8.02 6.12 -10.33
N VAL A 112 -8.61 6.52 -9.21
CA VAL A 112 -9.35 5.61 -8.33
C VAL A 112 -10.88 5.70 -8.50
N ASN A 113 -11.37 6.40 -9.54
CA ASN A 113 -12.80 6.60 -9.84
C ASN A 113 -13.57 7.21 -8.64
N LEU A 114 -13.03 8.28 -8.05
CA LEU A 114 -13.65 8.99 -6.92
C LEU A 114 -13.84 10.50 -7.16
N THR A 115 -13.72 10.97 -8.39
CA THR A 115 -13.85 12.39 -8.74
C THR A 115 -15.18 13.00 -8.26
N GLU A 116 -16.30 12.28 -8.45
CA GLU A 116 -17.63 12.73 -8.02
C GLU A 116 -17.77 12.83 -6.49
N PHE A 117 -16.90 12.15 -5.76
CA PHE A 117 -16.89 12.10 -4.30
C PHE A 117 -15.85 13.03 -3.67
N ALA A 118 -15.14 13.84 -4.47
CA ALA A 118 -14.04 14.68 -4.02
C ALA A 118 -14.37 15.51 -2.77
N ASN A 119 -15.55 16.10 -2.74
CA ASN A 119 -16.03 16.99 -1.66
C ASN A 119 -16.89 16.28 -0.61
N ARG A 120 -17.01 14.94 -0.65
CA ARG A 120 -17.76 14.18 0.35
C ARG A 120 -16.85 13.79 1.51
N PRO A 121 -17.34 13.83 2.76
CA PRO A 121 -16.61 13.31 3.92
C PRO A 121 -16.24 11.83 3.69
N ALA A 122 -14.98 11.48 3.91
CA ALA A 122 -14.45 10.16 3.63
C ALA A 122 -15.19 9.05 4.41
N GLY A 123 -15.69 9.35 5.61
CA GLY A 123 -16.48 8.42 6.41
C GLY A 123 -17.84 8.05 5.83
N THR A 124 -18.36 8.82 4.86
CA THR A 124 -19.65 8.55 4.20
C THR A 124 -19.53 7.69 2.94
N LEU A 125 -18.32 7.43 2.50
CA LEU A 125 -18.05 6.60 1.33
C LEU A 125 -18.30 5.12 1.63
N ALA A 126 -18.70 4.35 0.62
CA ALA A 126 -18.75 2.89 0.73
C ALA A 126 -17.36 2.32 1.03
N TYR A 127 -17.29 1.14 1.67
CA TYR A 127 -16.03 0.58 2.15
C TYR A 127 -14.99 0.40 1.03
N GLY A 128 -15.38 -0.13 -0.13
CA GLY A 128 -14.50 -0.26 -1.29
C GLY A 128 -14.00 1.09 -1.83
N GLN A 129 -14.82 2.16 -1.73
CA GLN A 129 -14.40 3.52 -2.08
C GLN A 129 -13.38 4.06 -1.07
N GLN A 130 -13.61 3.81 0.23
CA GLN A 130 -12.65 4.19 1.28
C GLN A 130 -11.29 3.49 1.08
N ARG A 131 -11.30 2.20 0.72
CA ARG A 131 -10.07 1.45 0.45
C ARG A 131 -9.30 2.03 -0.76
N ARG A 132 -10.00 2.37 -1.84
CA ARG A 132 -9.39 3.02 -3.01
C ARG A 132 -8.85 4.42 -2.67
N LEU A 133 -9.56 5.19 -1.85
CA LEU A 133 -9.10 6.49 -1.36
C LEU A 133 -7.84 6.36 -0.49
N GLU A 134 -7.75 5.34 0.35
CA GLU A 134 -6.56 5.06 1.17
C GLU A 134 -5.33 4.78 0.29
N ILE A 135 -5.49 3.97 -0.77
CA ILE A 135 -4.43 3.72 -1.75
C ILE A 135 -4.03 5.03 -2.46
N ALA A 136 -5.00 5.80 -2.96
CA ALA A 136 -4.74 7.10 -3.57
C ALA A 136 -3.96 8.05 -2.64
N ARG A 137 -4.31 8.07 -1.35
CA ARG A 137 -3.59 8.84 -0.34
C ARG A 137 -2.13 8.39 -0.18
N CYS A 138 -1.87 7.08 -0.22
CA CYS A 138 -0.50 6.58 -0.23
C CYS A 138 0.26 7.08 -1.47
N MET A 139 -0.39 7.07 -2.63
CA MET A 139 0.21 7.51 -3.90
C MET A 139 0.54 9.00 -3.94
N MET A 140 -0.15 9.84 -3.15
CA MET A 140 0.20 11.25 -2.99
C MET A 140 1.63 11.46 -2.46
N THR A 141 2.21 10.49 -1.79
CA THR A 141 3.59 10.54 -1.28
C THR A 141 4.63 10.11 -2.31
N ARG A 142 4.20 9.70 -3.52
CA ARG A 142 5.06 9.19 -4.61
C ARG A 142 5.94 8.02 -4.15
N PRO A 143 5.35 6.92 -3.67
CA PRO A 143 6.11 5.78 -3.17
C PRO A 143 6.82 5.06 -4.31
N ARG A 144 7.97 4.43 -4.00
CA ARG A 144 8.59 3.41 -4.84
C ARG A 144 8.06 2.02 -4.54
N ILE A 145 7.74 1.77 -3.27
CA ILE A 145 7.17 0.52 -2.77
C ILE A 145 5.89 0.84 -2.02
N LEU A 146 4.79 0.25 -2.47
CA LEU A 146 3.50 0.31 -1.78
C LEU A 146 3.23 -1.05 -1.15
N MET A 147 3.09 -1.08 0.16
CA MET A 147 2.78 -2.28 0.93
C MET A 147 1.29 -2.31 1.26
N LEU A 148 0.60 -3.32 0.79
CA LEU A 148 -0.84 -3.51 0.98
C LEU A 148 -1.08 -4.70 1.92
N ASP A 149 -1.76 -4.43 3.03
CA ASP A 149 -2.06 -5.43 4.05
C ASP A 149 -3.54 -5.82 3.98
N GLU A 150 -3.83 -6.98 3.41
CA GLU A 150 -5.16 -7.54 3.16
C GLU A 150 -6.14 -6.52 2.52
N PRO A 151 -5.75 -5.92 1.37
CA PRO A 151 -6.55 -4.84 0.80
C PRO A 151 -7.91 -5.30 0.25
N ALA A 152 -8.10 -6.59 -0.03
CA ALA A 152 -9.35 -7.15 -0.52
C ALA A 152 -10.32 -7.58 0.61
N ALA A 153 -9.87 -7.56 1.87
CA ALA A 153 -10.71 -7.97 2.99
C ALA A 153 -12.00 -7.12 3.06
N GLY A 154 -13.16 -7.80 3.06
CA GLY A 154 -14.48 -7.15 3.12
C GLY A 154 -14.98 -6.55 1.81
N LEU A 155 -14.27 -6.70 0.70
CA LEU A 155 -14.72 -6.29 -0.63
C LEU A 155 -15.63 -7.36 -1.25
N ASN A 156 -16.60 -6.91 -2.05
CA ASN A 156 -17.36 -7.80 -2.91
C ASN A 156 -16.55 -8.19 -4.17
N PRO A 157 -16.98 -9.20 -4.97
CA PRO A 157 -16.21 -9.66 -6.14
C PRO A 157 -15.91 -8.55 -7.16
N ARG A 158 -16.85 -7.63 -7.39
CA ARG A 158 -16.64 -6.52 -8.32
C ARG A 158 -15.59 -5.53 -7.79
N GLU A 159 -15.68 -5.19 -6.52
CA GLU A 159 -14.70 -4.31 -5.86
C GLU A 159 -13.30 -4.95 -5.83
N THR A 160 -13.22 -6.28 -5.72
CA THR A 160 -11.95 -7.02 -5.80
C THR A 160 -11.34 -6.92 -7.20
N GLU A 161 -12.15 -7.04 -8.27
CA GLU A 161 -11.65 -6.84 -9.64
C GLU A 161 -11.24 -5.37 -9.88
N ASP A 162 -11.98 -4.40 -9.36
CA ASP A 162 -11.58 -2.98 -9.42
C ASP A 162 -10.23 -2.75 -8.69
N LEU A 163 -10.03 -3.37 -7.53
CA LEU A 163 -8.78 -3.33 -6.78
C LEU A 163 -7.62 -3.97 -7.56
N LYS A 164 -7.87 -5.12 -8.17
CA LYS A 164 -6.90 -5.82 -9.04
C LYS A 164 -6.46 -4.93 -10.19
N ALA A 165 -7.41 -4.31 -10.89
CA ALA A 165 -7.12 -3.37 -11.98
C ALA A 165 -6.30 -2.17 -11.49
N LEU A 166 -6.62 -1.63 -10.31
CA LEU A 166 -5.88 -0.55 -9.68
C LEU A 166 -4.44 -0.96 -9.39
N ILE A 167 -4.20 -2.12 -8.76
CA ILE A 167 -2.84 -2.61 -8.47
C ILE A 167 -2.03 -2.80 -9.77
N GLY A 168 -2.63 -3.39 -10.80
CA GLY A 168 -1.99 -3.51 -12.12
C GLY A 168 -1.60 -2.14 -12.70
N MET A 169 -2.49 -1.16 -12.63
CA MET A 169 -2.23 0.20 -13.08
C MET A 169 -1.09 0.87 -12.31
N LEU A 170 -1.01 0.67 -10.98
CA LEU A 170 0.09 1.20 -10.15
C LEU A 170 1.44 0.64 -10.58
N ARG A 171 1.52 -0.67 -10.88
CA ARG A 171 2.73 -1.31 -11.40
C ARG A 171 3.09 -0.80 -12.80
N ASP A 172 2.12 -0.83 -13.71
CA ASP A 172 2.38 -0.69 -15.15
C ASP A 172 2.54 0.77 -15.60
N LYS A 173 1.81 1.71 -14.96
CA LYS A 173 1.80 3.13 -15.36
C LYS A 173 2.53 4.06 -14.40
N HIS A 174 2.66 3.65 -13.13
CA HIS A 174 3.28 4.50 -12.11
C HIS A 174 4.60 3.94 -11.58
N ASP A 175 5.08 2.83 -12.15
CA ASP A 175 6.37 2.23 -11.81
C ASP A 175 6.52 1.84 -10.33
N VAL A 176 5.40 1.56 -9.65
CA VAL A 176 5.37 1.20 -8.23
C VAL A 176 5.55 -0.30 -8.06
N THR A 177 6.48 -0.67 -7.20
CA THR A 177 6.56 -2.05 -6.71
C THR A 177 5.49 -2.23 -5.63
N VAL A 178 4.62 -3.22 -5.80
CA VAL A 178 3.58 -3.53 -4.82
C VAL A 178 3.97 -4.77 -4.03
N LEU A 179 4.01 -4.65 -2.70
CA LEU A 179 4.17 -5.76 -1.79
C LEU A 179 2.82 -6.04 -1.13
N LEU A 180 2.28 -7.25 -1.32
CA LEU A 180 0.93 -7.61 -0.97
C LEU A 180 0.91 -8.72 0.08
N ILE A 181 0.20 -8.53 1.20
CA ILE A 181 -0.26 -9.62 2.05
C ILE A 181 -1.72 -9.89 1.70
N GLU A 182 -2.04 -11.12 1.35
CA GLU A 182 -3.41 -11.54 1.08
C GLU A 182 -3.62 -13.01 1.43
N HIS A 183 -4.87 -13.36 1.67
CA HIS A 183 -5.32 -14.73 1.90
C HIS A 183 -6.29 -15.20 0.79
N ASP A 184 -6.80 -14.31 -0.05
CA ASP A 184 -7.53 -14.69 -1.25
C ASP A 184 -6.56 -15.19 -2.33
N MET A 185 -6.45 -16.52 -2.41
CA MET A 185 -5.56 -17.18 -3.36
C MET A 185 -5.91 -16.88 -4.82
N LYS A 186 -7.20 -16.63 -5.14
CA LYS A 186 -7.60 -16.28 -6.50
C LYS A 186 -7.02 -14.92 -6.90
N LEU A 187 -7.13 -13.94 -6.02
CA LEU A 187 -6.54 -12.63 -6.25
C LEU A 187 -5.02 -12.75 -6.35
N VAL A 188 -4.35 -13.37 -5.38
CA VAL A 188 -2.89 -13.54 -5.35
C VAL A 188 -2.37 -14.16 -6.64
N MET A 189 -2.92 -15.32 -7.04
CA MET A 189 -2.50 -16.04 -8.25
C MET A 189 -2.74 -15.26 -9.54
N SER A 190 -3.67 -14.29 -9.53
CA SER A 190 -4.04 -13.53 -10.74
C SER A 190 -3.25 -12.25 -10.95
N ILE A 191 -2.59 -11.71 -9.90
CA ILE A 191 -1.92 -10.41 -9.99
C ILE A 191 -0.43 -10.46 -9.67
N SER A 192 0.03 -11.52 -8.98
CA SER A 192 1.42 -11.57 -8.50
C SER A 192 2.38 -12.00 -9.61
N ASP A 193 3.51 -11.32 -9.68
CA ASP A 193 4.64 -11.74 -10.50
C ASP A 193 5.50 -12.76 -9.74
N HIS A 194 5.56 -12.63 -8.40
CA HIS A 194 6.31 -13.53 -7.51
C HIS A 194 5.60 -13.68 -6.17
N ILE A 195 5.67 -14.85 -5.58
CA ILE A 195 5.01 -15.17 -4.31
C ILE A 195 6.02 -15.76 -3.34
N TYR A 196 6.04 -15.23 -2.13
CA TYR A 196 6.73 -15.79 -0.96
C TYR A 196 5.72 -16.44 -0.04
N VAL A 197 5.98 -17.68 0.35
CA VAL A 197 5.16 -18.42 1.29
C VAL A 197 5.91 -18.54 2.60
N ILE A 198 5.28 -18.11 3.69
CA ILE A 198 5.82 -18.28 5.03
C ILE A 198 4.89 -19.17 5.87
N ASN A 199 5.50 -19.99 6.71
CA ASN A 199 4.78 -20.85 7.66
C ASN A 199 5.53 -20.84 9.00
N GLN A 200 4.81 -20.60 10.11
CA GLN A 200 5.38 -20.59 11.47
C GLN A 200 6.66 -19.73 11.61
N GLY A 201 6.67 -18.55 10.97
CA GLY A 201 7.79 -17.61 11.02
C GLY A 201 8.96 -17.95 10.10
N THR A 202 8.90 -19.03 9.33
CA THR A 202 9.99 -19.48 8.44
C THR A 202 9.57 -19.42 6.97
N PRO A 203 10.50 -19.13 6.04
CA PRO A 203 10.22 -19.27 4.61
C PRO A 203 9.94 -20.74 4.26
N LEU A 204 8.81 -21.00 3.58
CA LEU A 204 8.42 -22.32 3.13
C LEU A 204 8.73 -22.53 1.64
N ALA A 205 8.35 -21.57 0.82
CA ALA A 205 8.56 -21.62 -0.64
C ALA A 205 8.57 -20.20 -1.22
N ASN A 206 9.14 -20.07 -2.41
CA ASN A 206 8.99 -18.86 -3.22
C ASN A 206 9.03 -19.22 -4.71
N GLY A 207 8.39 -18.41 -5.55
CA GLY A 207 8.36 -18.67 -6.99
C GLY A 207 7.22 -17.93 -7.69
N THR A 208 7.00 -18.27 -8.94
CA THR A 208 5.86 -17.79 -9.73
C THR A 208 4.55 -18.37 -9.20
N PRO A 209 3.39 -17.76 -9.52
CA PRO A 209 2.09 -18.31 -9.15
C PRO A 209 1.90 -19.78 -9.55
N GLU A 210 2.41 -20.16 -10.72
CA GLU A 210 2.32 -21.55 -11.20
C GLU A 210 3.15 -22.51 -10.34
N GLN A 211 4.38 -22.13 -9.99
CA GLN A 211 5.26 -22.93 -9.12
C GLN A 211 4.66 -23.11 -7.73
N ILE A 212 4.10 -22.04 -7.16
CA ILE A 212 3.50 -22.07 -5.82
C ILE A 212 2.23 -22.91 -5.81
N ARG A 213 1.38 -22.81 -6.84
CA ARG A 213 0.15 -23.62 -6.97
C ARG A 213 0.41 -25.11 -6.93
N ASN A 214 1.52 -25.54 -7.53
CA ASN A 214 1.87 -26.94 -7.69
C ASN A 214 2.83 -27.46 -6.60
N ASN A 215 3.20 -26.62 -5.64
CA ASN A 215 4.15 -26.98 -4.58
C ASN A 215 3.45 -27.84 -3.51
N PRO A 216 3.89 -29.10 -3.26
CA PRO A 216 3.24 -30.00 -2.31
C PRO A 216 3.34 -29.50 -0.86
N ASP A 217 4.44 -28.85 -0.48
CA ASP A 217 4.63 -28.33 0.88
C ASP A 217 3.68 -27.15 1.14
N VAL A 218 3.44 -26.31 0.13
CA VAL A 218 2.47 -25.22 0.21
C VAL A 218 1.06 -25.78 0.35
N ILE A 219 0.70 -26.77 -0.47
CA ILE A 219 -0.62 -27.42 -0.41
C ILE A 219 -0.83 -28.00 0.99
N LYS A 220 0.16 -28.73 1.53
CA LYS A 220 0.10 -29.32 2.86
C LYS A 220 -0.06 -28.26 3.96
N ALA A 221 0.65 -27.13 3.87
CA ALA A 221 0.58 -26.05 4.85
C ALA A 221 -0.80 -25.38 4.92
N TYR A 222 -1.55 -25.35 3.82
CA TYR A 222 -2.90 -24.78 3.75
C TYR A 222 -4.02 -25.76 4.07
N LEU A 223 -3.85 -27.05 3.74
CA LEU A 223 -4.86 -28.08 3.99
C LEU A 223 -4.72 -28.73 5.38
N GLY A 224 -3.61 -28.49 6.08
CA GLY A 224 -3.25 -29.17 7.31
C GLY A 224 -2.65 -30.55 7.04
N GLU A 225 -2.02 -31.13 8.07
CA GLU A 225 -1.68 -32.55 8.03
C GLU A 225 -2.99 -33.33 8.18
N ALA A 226 -3.34 -34.11 7.16
CA ALA A 226 -4.45 -35.06 7.23
C ALA A 226 -4.13 -36.19 8.22
#